data_0092c25759639615c89d5caf1927654d
#
_entry.id   0092c25759639615c89d5caf1927654d
#
_cell.length_a   1.000
_cell.length_b   1.000
_cell.length_c   1.000
_cell.angle_alpha   90.00
_cell.angle_beta   90.00
_cell.angle_gamma   90.00
#
_symmetry.space_group_name_H-M   'P 1'
#
loop_
_entity.id
_entity.type
_entity.pdbx_description
1 polymer ?
#
loop_
_entity_poly.entity_id
_entity_poly.type
_entity_poly.pdbx_seq_one_letter_code
_entity_poly.pdbx_strand_id
1 'polypeptide(L)'
;MHIDTRYVTRYNINMIKSFAHKGLKEFYESGSKKGIQPEHAPKLGRMLDRLDASTSPQDMNLPGYRLHPLKGDKQDMWAVTVNGNWRLTFYFEGQDAYLVDYQDYH
;
A
#
# COMPACT_ATOMS: atom_id res chain seq x y z
N MET A 1 30.42 6.68 7.93
CA MET A 1 29.80 6.33 8.08
C MET A 1 29.58 6.18 8.52
N HIS A 2 29.85 6.66 8.52
CA HIS A 2 29.39 5.73 8.98
C HIS A 2 28.52 5.44 8.15
N ILE A 3 28.93 4.72 7.31
CA ILE A 3 27.76 4.38 6.80
C ILE A 3 26.74 4.59 7.81
N ASP A 4 25.74 5.21 7.42
CA ASP A 4 24.64 5.34 8.34
C ASP A 4 23.92 4.00 8.35
N THR A 5 24.12 3.27 9.41
CA THR A 5 23.55 1.95 9.58
C THR A 5 22.03 1.99 9.54
N ARG A 6 21.42 3.04 10.05
CA ARG A 6 19.97 3.18 10.00
C ARG A 6 19.47 3.25 8.58
N TYR A 7 20.24 3.88 7.74
CA TYR A 7 19.86 4.05 6.36
C TYR A 7 19.83 2.71 5.64
N VAL A 8 20.85 1.91 5.86
CA VAL A 8 20.88 0.57 5.31
C VAL A 8 19.71 -0.24 5.81
N THR A 9 19.39 -0.12 7.08
CA THR A 9 18.27 -0.85 7.69
C THR A 9 16.95 -0.49 7.03
N ARG A 10 16.76 0.76 6.69
CA ARG A 10 15.51 1.18 6.04
C ARG A 10 15.27 0.44 4.74
N TYR A 11 16.31 0.25 3.97
CA TYR A 11 16.14 -0.47 2.71
C TYR A 11 15.80 -1.93 2.95
N ASN A 12 16.28 -2.49 4.04
CA ASN A 12 16.09 -3.90 4.32
C ASN A 12 14.75 -4.23 4.94
N ILE A 13 14.02 -3.23 5.41
CA ILE A 13 12.75 -3.47 6.10
C ILE A 13 11.55 -2.99 5.31
N ASN A 14 11.69 -2.99 4.01
CA ASN A 14 10.59 -2.67 3.14
C ASN A 14 9.50 -3.73 3.31
N MET A 15 8.31 -3.33 3.70
CA MET A 15 7.26 -4.26 4.10
C MET A 15 6.32 -4.66 2.97
N ILE A 16 6.31 -3.93 1.86
CA ILE A 16 5.51 -4.34 0.71
C ILE A 16 6.31 -5.34 -0.10
N LYS A 17 5.80 -6.55 -0.21
CA LYS A 17 6.51 -7.65 -0.86
C LYS A 17 6.01 -7.96 -2.26
N SER A 18 4.77 -7.65 -2.56
CA SER A 18 4.26 -7.93 -3.91
C SER A 18 3.10 -7.01 -4.24
N PHE A 19 2.91 -6.81 -5.53
CA PHE A 19 1.83 -6.00 -6.08
C PHE A 19 1.02 -6.83 -7.06
N ALA A 20 -0.29 -6.65 -7.03
CA ALA A 20 -1.18 -7.25 -8.01
C ALA A 20 -1.49 -6.28 -9.17
N HIS A 21 -1.11 -5.01 -9.03
CA HIS A 21 -1.42 -3.96 -10.01
C HIS A 21 -0.12 -3.42 -10.57
N LYS A 22 0.11 -3.64 -11.85
CA LYS A 22 1.37 -3.25 -12.48
C LYS A 22 1.62 -1.75 -12.44
N GLY A 23 0.60 -0.96 -12.74
CA GLY A 23 0.74 0.50 -12.73
C GLY A 23 1.04 1.03 -11.35
N LEU A 24 0.44 0.43 -10.31
CA LEU A 24 0.71 0.82 -8.94
C LEU A 24 2.14 0.50 -8.55
N LYS A 25 2.63 -0.66 -8.97
CA LYS A 25 4.00 -1.06 -8.71
C LYS A 25 4.97 -0.07 -9.35
N GLU A 26 4.71 0.31 -10.60
CA GLU A 26 5.55 1.27 -11.29
C GLU A 26 5.53 2.63 -10.60
N PHE A 27 4.37 3.05 -10.12
CA PHE A 27 4.27 4.28 -9.37
C PHE A 27 5.10 4.21 -8.09
N TYR A 28 5.00 3.09 -7.38
CA TYR A 28 5.74 2.88 -6.15
C TYR A 28 7.25 2.91 -6.39
N GLU A 29 7.71 2.27 -7.47
CA GLU A 29 9.14 2.10 -7.72
C GLU A 29 9.79 3.30 -8.39
N SER A 30 9.05 4.00 -9.27
CA SER A 30 9.66 5.05 -10.08
C SER A 30 8.90 6.37 -10.05
N GLY A 31 7.72 6.39 -9.45
CA GLY A 31 6.90 7.60 -9.46
C GLY A 31 6.08 7.78 -10.73
N SER A 32 6.11 6.82 -11.65
CA SER A 32 5.35 6.94 -12.89
C SER A 32 3.85 6.92 -12.62
N LYS A 33 3.12 7.87 -13.17
CA LYS A 33 1.67 7.97 -13.00
C LYS A 33 0.90 7.38 -14.15
N LYS A 34 1.57 6.66 -15.04
CA LYS A 34 0.92 6.16 -16.25
C LYS A 34 -0.22 5.19 -15.96
N GLY A 35 -0.11 4.39 -14.92
CA GLY A 35 -1.10 3.37 -14.63
C GLY A 35 -2.06 3.72 -13.51
N ILE A 36 -2.07 4.96 -13.05
CA ILE A 36 -2.96 5.38 -11.96
C ILE A 36 -3.68 6.66 -12.36
N GLN A 37 -4.72 7.01 -11.59
CA GLN A 37 -5.38 8.29 -11.76
C GLN A 37 -4.44 9.37 -11.21
N PRO A 38 -4.03 10.35 -12.04
CA PRO A 38 -3.03 11.32 -11.58
C PRO A 38 -3.44 12.08 -10.33
N GLU A 39 -4.73 12.37 -10.18
CA GLU A 39 -5.20 13.11 -9.01
C GLU A 39 -5.11 12.29 -7.73
N HIS A 40 -4.96 10.97 -7.82
CA HIS A 40 -4.78 10.11 -6.66
C HIS A 40 -3.32 10.02 -6.22
N ALA A 41 -2.37 10.48 -7.04
CA ALA A 41 -0.96 10.25 -6.77
C ALA A 41 -0.49 10.74 -5.41
N PRO A 42 -0.85 11.95 -4.94
CA PRO A 42 -0.37 12.38 -3.64
C PRO A 42 -0.85 11.48 -2.51
N LYS A 43 -2.13 11.10 -2.53
CA LYS A 43 -2.68 10.25 -1.46
C LYS A 43 -2.16 8.83 -1.57
N LEU A 44 -2.08 8.29 -2.79
CA LEU A 44 -1.51 6.95 -2.98
C LEU A 44 -0.08 6.89 -2.50
N GLY A 45 0.71 7.91 -2.76
CA GLY A 45 2.08 7.97 -2.29
C GLY A 45 2.16 7.87 -0.78
N ARG A 46 1.33 8.65 -0.09
CA ARG A 46 1.31 8.62 1.37
C ARG A 46 0.83 7.27 1.89
N MET A 47 -0.17 6.68 1.24
CA MET A 47 -0.69 5.38 1.65
C MET A 47 0.35 4.28 1.47
N LEU A 48 1.08 4.29 0.35
CA LEU A 48 2.12 3.30 0.11
C LEU A 48 3.27 3.46 1.10
N ASP A 49 3.65 4.71 1.41
CA ASP A 49 4.68 4.94 2.42
C ASP A 49 4.24 4.41 3.78
N ARG A 50 2.99 4.64 4.14
CA ARG A 50 2.47 4.14 5.41
C ARG A 50 2.41 2.63 5.43
N LEU A 51 1.97 2.02 4.32
CA LEU A 51 1.90 0.57 4.22
C LEU A 51 3.28 -0.05 4.35
N ASP A 52 4.28 0.57 3.73
CA ASP A 52 5.66 0.11 3.81
C ASP A 52 6.19 0.14 5.23
N ALA A 53 5.67 1.04 6.06
CA ALA A 53 6.07 1.16 7.45
C ALA A 53 5.19 0.37 8.40
N SER A 54 4.17 -0.30 7.87
CA SER A 54 3.18 -1.02 8.69
C SER A 54 3.61 -2.46 8.92
N THR A 55 3.26 -2.99 10.09
CA THR A 55 3.51 -4.39 10.42
C THR A 55 2.21 -5.17 10.61
N SER A 56 1.09 -4.50 10.50
CA SER A 56 -0.22 -5.14 10.59
C SER A 56 -1.24 -4.27 9.86
N PRO A 57 -2.40 -4.84 9.48
CA PRO A 57 -3.43 -4.03 8.81
C PRO A 57 -3.88 -2.83 9.63
N GLN A 58 -3.92 -2.97 10.96
CA GLN A 58 -4.40 -1.90 11.84
C GLN A 58 -3.55 -0.64 11.76
N ASP A 59 -2.30 -0.77 11.34
CA ASP A 59 -1.45 0.40 11.15
C ASP A 59 -1.94 1.31 10.04
N MET A 60 -2.83 0.81 9.18
CA MET A 60 -3.45 1.60 8.13
C MET A 60 -4.77 2.23 8.56
N ASN A 61 -5.14 2.12 9.83
CA ASN A 61 -6.37 2.69 10.34
C ASN A 61 -6.16 4.14 10.71
N LEU A 62 -6.04 5.00 9.71
CA LEU A 62 -5.82 6.43 9.89
C LEU A 62 -7.08 7.20 9.53
N PRO A 63 -7.23 8.42 10.03
CA PRO A 63 -8.40 9.24 9.67
C PRO A 63 -8.54 9.35 8.16
N GLY A 64 -9.74 9.07 7.66
CA GLY A 64 -10.03 9.17 6.24
C GLY A 64 -9.69 7.95 5.43
N TYR A 65 -8.95 6.99 5.98
CA TYR A 65 -8.58 5.78 5.24
C TYR A 65 -9.70 4.73 5.23
N ARG A 66 -10.53 4.71 6.25
CA ARG A 66 -11.67 3.78 6.34
C ARG A 66 -11.23 2.33 6.20
N LEU A 67 -10.22 1.93 6.94
CA LEU A 67 -9.74 0.55 6.91
C LEU A 67 -10.87 -0.42 7.21
N HIS A 68 -11.03 -1.44 6.37
CA HIS A 68 -12.02 -2.48 6.62
C HIS A 68 -11.60 -3.79 5.95
N PRO A 69 -12.01 -4.92 6.55
CA PRO A 69 -11.72 -6.22 5.92
C PRO A 69 -12.69 -6.46 4.77
N LEU A 70 -12.23 -7.24 3.80
CA LEU A 70 -13.06 -7.67 2.70
C LEU A 70 -13.67 -9.03 3.03
N LYS A 71 -14.78 -9.36 2.37
CA LYS A 71 -15.53 -10.58 2.65
C LYS A 71 -15.59 -11.47 1.42
N GLY A 72 -16.07 -12.68 1.62
CA GLY A 72 -16.24 -13.63 0.54
C GLY A 72 -14.91 -14.20 0.09
N ASP A 73 -14.69 -14.28 -1.21
CA ASP A 73 -13.46 -14.84 -1.77
C ASP A 73 -12.24 -14.05 -1.43
N LYS A 74 -12.42 -12.83 -0.92
CA LYS A 74 -11.30 -11.97 -0.57
C LYS A 74 -11.04 -11.95 0.92
N GLN A 75 -11.38 -13.04 1.58
CA GLN A 75 -11.10 -13.24 2.99
C GLN A 75 -9.63 -12.99 3.24
N ASP A 76 -9.31 -12.33 4.34
CA ASP A 76 -7.97 -11.92 4.74
C ASP A 76 -7.43 -10.69 4.00
N MET A 77 -8.16 -10.19 3.01
CA MET A 77 -7.80 -8.94 2.37
C MET A 77 -8.39 -7.76 3.14
N TRP A 78 -7.69 -6.67 3.09
CA TRP A 78 -8.09 -5.40 3.71
C TRP A 78 -8.13 -4.32 2.66
N ALA A 79 -8.92 -3.30 2.90
CA ALA A 79 -9.04 -2.18 1.97
C ALA A 79 -8.98 -0.86 2.72
N VAL A 80 -8.37 0.14 2.08
CA VAL A 80 -8.48 1.53 2.51
C VAL A 80 -9.00 2.33 1.33
N THR A 81 -9.70 3.41 1.63
CA THR A 81 -10.32 4.26 0.61
C THR A 81 -9.32 5.27 0.10
N VAL A 82 -9.09 5.28 -1.20
CA VAL A 82 -8.27 6.31 -1.84
C VAL A 82 -9.12 7.55 -2.10
N ASN A 83 -10.18 7.38 -2.89
CA ASN A 83 -11.09 8.47 -3.21
C ASN A 83 -12.32 7.86 -3.87
N GLY A 84 -13.51 8.27 -3.43
CA GLY A 84 -14.74 7.73 -3.99
C GLY A 84 -14.77 6.22 -3.89
N ASN A 85 -14.90 5.55 -5.03
CA ASN A 85 -14.94 4.09 -5.07
C ASN A 85 -13.56 3.44 -5.20
N TRP A 86 -12.51 4.25 -5.32
CA TRP A 86 -11.17 3.70 -5.48
C TRP A 86 -10.61 3.21 -4.16
N ARG A 87 -10.05 2.02 -4.18
CA ARG A 87 -9.53 1.34 -2.98
C ARG A 87 -8.12 0.85 -3.23
N LEU A 88 -7.32 0.91 -2.17
CA LEU A 88 -6.04 0.21 -2.10
C LEU A 88 -6.29 -1.02 -1.26
N THR A 89 -5.97 -2.21 -1.79
CA THR A 89 -6.22 -3.46 -1.08
C THR A 89 -4.92 -4.23 -0.87
N PHE A 90 -4.90 -5.06 0.16
CA PHE A 90 -3.69 -5.77 0.54
C PHE A 90 -4.02 -6.84 1.58
N TYR A 91 -3.10 -7.77 1.78
CA TYR A 91 -3.19 -8.62 2.96
C TYR A 91 -1.81 -8.71 3.62
N PHE A 92 -1.79 -9.11 4.86
CA PHE A 92 -0.55 -9.27 5.60
C PHE A 92 -0.28 -10.74 5.87
N GLU A 93 0.98 -11.11 5.71
CA GLU A 93 1.44 -12.41 6.15
C GLU A 93 2.63 -12.10 7.04
N GLY A 94 2.51 -12.45 8.33
CA GLY A 94 3.48 -11.97 9.29
C GLY A 94 3.40 -10.45 9.38
N GLN A 95 4.51 -9.80 9.13
CA GLN A 95 4.59 -8.35 9.20
C GLN A 95 4.69 -7.70 7.82
N ASP A 96 4.47 -8.47 6.76
CA ASP A 96 4.67 -7.99 5.40
C ASP A 96 3.35 -7.90 4.65
N ALA A 97 3.26 -6.91 3.76
CA ALA A 97 2.08 -6.69 2.93
C ALA A 97 2.28 -7.32 1.56
N TYR A 98 1.24 -7.98 1.08
CA TYR A 98 1.25 -8.73 -0.17
C TYR A 98 0.08 -8.36 -1.05
N LEU A 99 0.26 -8.56 -2.35
CA LEU A 99 -0.78 -8.40 -3.38
C LEU A 99 -1.44 -7.04 -3.30
N VAL A 100 -0.61 -6.01 -3.11
CA VAL A 100 -1.12 -4.64 -3.03
C VAL A 100 -1.73 -4.28 -4.38
N ASP A 101 -2.99 -3.87 -4.36
CA ASP A 101 -3.78 -3.63 -5.56
C ASP A 101 -4.53 -2.30 -5.43
N TYR A 102 -4.99 -1.80 -6.55
CA TYR A 102 -5.62 -0.49 -6.64
C TYR A 102 -6.79 -0.66 -7.58
N GLN A 103 -8.00 -0.52 -7.07
CA GLN A 103 -9.21 -0.91 -7.80
C GLN A 103 -10.31 0.11 -7.61
N ASP A 104 -11.14 0.22 -8.66
CA ASP A 104 -12.33 1.03 -8.64
C ASP A 104 -13.51 0.11 -8.31
N TYR A 105 -14.02 0.23 -7.11
CA TYR A 105 -15.15 -0.58 -6.64
C TYR A 105 -16.46 0.20 -6.83
N HIS A 106 -17.36 -0.27 -7.63
CA HIS A 106 -18.69 0.31 -7.73
C HIS A 106 -19.76 -0.72 -7.99
#